data_14751ed06fbc0db44791cf24619c4cec
#
_entry.id   14751ed06fbc0db44791cf24619c4cec
#
_cell.length_a   1.000
_cell.length_b   1.000
_cell.length_c   1.000
_cell.angle_alpha   90.00
_cell.angle_beta   90.00
_cell.angle_gamma   90.00
#
_symmetry.space_group_name_H-M   'P 1'
#
loop_
_entity.id
_entity.type
_entity.pdbx_description
1 polymer ?
#
loop_
_entity_poly.entity_id
_entity_poly.type
_entity_poly.pdbx_seq_one_letter_code
_entity_poly.pdbx_strand_id
1 'polypeptide(L)'
;ILPRRLVVRGGEATFPVFAGKDVEVQNKINKELWTANASSMKKFFAGQADTAFKVMSAKENLLSVQLICGKTQFAHNYVNIKPKIGELIKLSDILNTQDKDLLPLLNVLNTNKKVSIKALPDEWYIEGRNLFLISIVDTREEISGFDLGNLHKFILNKQILE
;
A
#
# COMPACT_ATOMS: atom_id res chain seq x y z
N ILE A 1 1.42 -10.33 -10.77
CA ILE A 1 2.65 -10.27 -9.96
C ILE A 1 3.13 -11.67 -9.67
N LEU A 2 4.43 -11.89 -9.82
CA LEU A 2 5.09 -13.16 -9.58
C LEU A 2 5.97 -13.04 -8.32
N PRO A 3 6.00 -14.07 -7.44
CA PRO A 3 6.93 -14.10 -6.34
C PRO A 3 8.36 -14.42 -6.85
N ARG A 4 9.34 -13.66 -6.38
CA ARG A 4 10.75 -14.01 -6.46
C ARG A 4 11.24 -14.39 -5.07
N ARG A 5 11.82 -15.58 -4.95
CA ARG A 5 12.34 -16.12 -3.70
C ARG A 5 13.85 -16.07 -3.69
N LEU A 6 14.41 -15.56 -2.60
CA LEU A 6 15.83 -15.55 -2.31
C LEU A 6 16.03 -16.23 -0.95
N VAL A 7 16.96 -17.20 -0.88
CA VAL A 7 17.33 -17.87 0.36
C VAL A 7 18.82 -17.58 0.60
N VAL A 8 19.12 -16.99 1.74
CA VAL A 8 20.50 -16.81 2.21
C VAL A 8 20.62 -17.37 3.62
N ARG A 9 21.85 -17.54 4.12
CA ARG A 9 22.10 -18.07 5.48
C ARG A 9 21.29 -17.29 6.51
N GLY A 10 20.31 -17.96 7.13
CA GLY A 10 19.52 -17.44 8.25
C GLY A 10 18.19 -16.79 7.91
N GLY A 11 17.76 -16.78 6.62
CA GLY A 11 16.46 -16.23 6.29
C GLY A 11 15.98 -16.47 4.87
N GLU A 12 14.73 -16.12 4.65
CA GLU A 12 14.05 -16.17 3.36
C GLU A 12 13.49 -14.79 3.00
N ALA A 13 13.71 -14.36 1.78
CA ALA A 13 13.05 -13.19 1.22
C ALA A 13 12.13 -13.61 0.06
N THR A 14 10.88 -13.18 0.14
CA THR A 14 9.98 -13.21 -1.00
C THR A 14 9.58 -11.79 -1.35
N PHE A 15 9.78 -11.39 -2.59
CA PHE A 15 9.46 -10.05 -3.07
C PHE A 15 8.68 -10.09 -4.38
N PRO A 16 7.82 -9.08 -4.62
CA PRO A 16 6.98 -9.04 -5.82
C PRO A 16 7.78 -8.64 -7.04
N VAL A 17 7.53 -9.32 -8.15
CA VAL A 17 7.99 -8.93 -9.49
C VAL A 17 6.77 -8.82 -10.39
N PHE A 18 6.57 -7.68 -11.00
CA PHE A 18 5.55 -7.48 -12.00
C PHE A 18 6.04 -8.02 -13.35
N ALA A 19 5.21 -8.83 -14.00
CA ALA A 19 5.42 -9.29 -15.36
C ALA A 19 4.28 -8.77 -16.24
N GLY A 20 4.61 -7.93 -17.20
CA GLY A 20 3.67 -7.31 -18.13
C GLY A 20 4.12 -7.50 -19.59
N LYS A 21 3.26 -7.18 -20.54
CA LYS A 21 3.57 -7.24 -21.97
C LYS A 21 4.48 -6.07 -22.40
N ASP A 22 4.28 -4.89 -21.82
CA ASP A 22 5.11 -3.71 -22.04
C ASP A 22 6.31 -3.73 -21.11
N VAL A 23 7.49 -3.90 -21.69
CA VAL A 23 8.76 -4.04 -20.95
C VAL A 23 9.13 -2.74 -20.23
N GLU A 24 8.81 -1.58 -20.80
CA GLU A 24 9.14 -0.29 -20.19
C GLU A 24 8.29 -0.05 -18.95
N VAL A 25 6.98 -0.30 -19.06
CA VAL A 25 6.05 -0.21 -17.93
C VAL A 25 6.40 -1.25 -16.86
N GLN A 26 6.73 -2.49 -17.27
CA GLN A 26 7.19 -3.54 -16.35
C GLN A 26 8.41 -3.09 -15.54
N ASN A 27 9.40 -2.48 -16.20
CA ASN A 27 10.62 -2.01 -15.55
C ASN A 27 10.34 -0.87 -14.56
N LYS A 28 9.45 0.06 -14.92
CA LYS A 28 9.01 1.14 -14.02
C LYS A 28 8.37 0.56 -12.75
N ILE A 29 7.40 -0.34 -12.89
CA ILE A 29 6.71 -0.97 -11.76
C ILE A 29 7.71 -1.72 -10.87
N ASN A 30 8.58 -2.53 -11.46
CA ASN A 30 9.58 -3.28 -10.70
C ASN A 30 10.57 -2.38 -9.97
N LYS A 31 10.93 -1.23 -10.54
CA LYS A 31 11.75 -0.21 -9.89
C LYS A 31 11.04 0.37 -8.67
N GLU A 32 9.76 0.73 -8.77
CA GLU A 32 8.99 1.26 -7.63
C GLU A 32 8.85 0.22 -6.51
N LEU A 33 8.50 -1.02 -6.84
CA LEU A 33 8.41 -2.12 -5.87
C LEU A 33 9.76 -2.40 -5.19
N TRP A 34 10.86 -2.38 -5.95
CA TRP A 34 12.20 -2.56 -5.40
C TRP A 34 12.60 -1.40 -4.50
N THR A 35 12.35 -0.17 -4.93
CA THR A 35 12.67 1.04 -4.14
C THR A 35 11.94 1.05 -2.82
N ALA A 36 10.64 0.76 -2.83
CA ALA A 36 9.84 0.66 -1.62
C ALA A 36 10.30 -0.47 -0.68
N ASN A 37 10.86 -1.54 -1.23
CA ASN A 37 11.34 -2.69 -0.45
C ASN A 37 12.83 -2.60 -0.07
N ALA A 38 13.56 -1.60 -0.52
CA ALA A 38 15.02 -1.54 -0.39
C ALA A 38 15.50 -1.60 1.07
N SER A 39 14.82 -0.88 1.98
CA SER A 39 15.14 -0.92 3.43
C SER A 39 14.95 -2.32 4.01
N SER A 40 13.87 -3.00 3.65
CA SER A 40 13.56 -4.36 4.09
C SER A 40 14.58 -5.36 3.57
N MET A 41 14.95 -5.24 2.30
CA MET A 41 15.99 -6.08 1.68
C MET A 41 17.36 -5.87 2.32
N LYS A 42 17.70 -4.63 2.71
CA LYS A 42 18.93 -4.37 3.46
C LYS A 42 18.97 -5.10 4.80
N LYS A 43 17.85 -5.08 5.56
CA LYS A 43 17.71 -5.84 6.82
C LYS A 43 17.77 -7.34 6.60
N PHE A 44 17.17 -7.83 5.52
CA PHE A 44 17.24 -9.23 5.13
C PHE A 44 18.69 -9.69 4.88
N PHE A 45 19.44 -8.98 4.04
CA PHE A 45 20.85 -9.32 3.76
C PHE A 45 21.74 -9.22 5.00
N ALA A 46 21.38 -8.40 5.98
CA ALA A 46 22.03 -8.36 7.29
C ALA A 46 21.59 -9.49 8.24
N GLY A 47 20.69 -10.39 7.82
CA GLY A 47 20.17 -11.49 8.65
C GLY A 47 19.22 -11.05 9.77
N GLN A 48 18.69 -9.83 9.69
CA GLN A 48 17.88 -9.20 10.73
C GLN A 48 16.38 -9.42 10.55
N ALA A 49 15.93 -9.69 9.31
CA ALA A 49 14.52 -9.85 8.99
C ALA A 49 14.29 -10.78 7.80
N ASP A 50 13.13 -11.42 7.76
CA ASP A 50 12.58 -12.02 6.55
C ASP A 50 11.72 -10.99 5.82
N THR A 51 11.46 -11.21 4.52
CA THR A 51 10.57 -10.36 3.74
C THR A 51 9.50 -11.19 3.05
N ALA A 52 8.30 -10.62 2.96
CA ALA A 52 7.18 -11.18 2.22
C ALA A 52 6.38 -10.07 1.55
N PHE A 53 5.37 -10.42 0.77
CA PHE A 53 4.42 -9.45 0.23
C PHE A 53 3.03 -10.05 0.12
N LYS A 54 2.03 -9.17 0.06
CA LYS A 54 0.63 -9.52 -0.25
C LYS A 54 0.11 -8.57 -1.33
N VAL A 55 -0.57 -9.09 -2.35
CA VAL A 55 -1.32 -8.28 -3.31
C VAL A 55 -2.69 -8.00 -2.70
N MET A 56 -2.97 -6.73 -2.42
CA MET A 56 -4.22 -6.27 -1.82
C MET A 56 -5.28 -6.02 -2.89
N SER A 57 -4.85 -5.45 -4.03
CA SER A 57 -5.70 -5.24 -5.20
C SER A 57 -4.88 -5.40 -6.49
N ALA A 58 -5.48 -6.02 -7.50
CA ALA A 58 -4.91 -6.14 -8.84
C ALA A 58 -6.03 -5.90 -9.85
N LYS A 59 -6.39 -4.63 -10.02
CA LYS A 59 -7.38 -4.14 -10.99
C LYS A 59 -6.69 -3.55 -12.21
N GLU A 60 -7.46 -3.24 -13.25
CA GLU A 60 -6.95 -2.66 -14.50
C GLU A 60 -6.19 -1.34 -14.27
N ASN A 61 -6.67 -0.52 -13.34
CA ASN A 61 -6.14 0.82 -13.08
C ASN A 61 -5.47 0.96 -11.70
N LEU A 62 -5.48 -0.10 -10.89
CA LEU A 62 -4.89 -0.09 -9.54
C LEU A 62 -4.23 -1.41 -9.20
N LEU A 63 -2.94 -1.35 -8.93
CA LEU A 63 -2.17 -2.40 -8.28
C LEU A 63 -1.79 -1.92 -6.88
N SER A 64 -2.26 -2.62 -5.85
CA SER A 64 -1.97 -2.32 -4.45
C SER A 64 -1.20 -3.49 -3.84
N VAL A 65 0.00 -3.24 -3.34
CA VAL A 65 0.89 -4.28 -2.80
C VAL A 65 1.34 -3.88 -1.39
N GLN A 66 1.14 -4.78 -0.45
CA GLN A 66 1.73 -4.71 0.89
C GLN A 66 3.09 -5.42 0.87
N LEU A 67 4.14 -4.72 1.28
CA LEU A 67 5.48 -5.25 1.50
C LEU A 67 5.68 -5.47 2.99
N ILE A 68 6.10 -6.65 3.39
CA ILE A 68 6.17 -7.10 4.77
C ILE A 68 7.63 -7.37 5.13
N CYS A 69 8.11 -6.82 6.25
CA CYS A 69 9.46 -7.03 6.76
C CYS A 69 9.42 -7.31 8.26
N GLY A 70 9.98 -8.43 8.69
CA GLY A 70 10.13 -8.73 10.11
C GLY A 70 10.14 -10.23 10.41
N LYS A 71 10.69 -10.57 11.57
CA LYS A 71 10.61 -11.93 12.16
C LYS A 71 9.65 -11.95 13.36
N THR A 72 9.73 -10.92 14.20
CA THR A 72 8.95 -10.81 15.44
C THR A 72 8.07 -9.57 15.50
N GLN A 73 8.47 -8.50 14.82
CA GLN A 73 7.66 -7.29 14.63
C GLN A 73 7.59 -7.01 13.13
N PHE A 74 6.38 -6.99 12.60
CA PHE A 74 6.16 -6.72 11.19
C PHE A 74 6.10 -5.21 10.96
N ALA A 75 6.95 -4.74 10.06
CA ALA A 75 6.80 -3.43 9.44
C ALA A 75 6.23 -3.63 8.04
N HIS A 76 5.28 -2.80 7.68
CA HIS A 76 4.64 -2.84 6.37
C HIS A 76 4.94 -1.56 5.59
N ASN A 77 5.06 -1.67 4.29
CA ASN A 77 4.98 -0.58 3.34
C ASN A 77 3.90 -0.91 2.33
N TYR A 78 3.13 0.08 1.93
CA TYR A 78 2.06 -0.09 0.95
C TYR A 78 2.41 0.68 -0.32
N VAL A 79 2.38 -0.01 -1.46
CA VAL A 79 2.71 0.56 -2.77
C VAL A 79 1.48 0.49 -3.65
N ASN A 80 1.02 1.64 -4.10
CA ASN A 80 -0.13 1.77 -4.98
C ASN A 80 0.35 2.31 -6.33
N ILE A 81 0.07 1.58 -7.42
CA ILE A 81 0.62 1.84 -8.75
C ILE A 81 -0.49 1.81 -9.79
N LYS A 82 -0.40 2.68 -10.80
CA LYS A 82 -1.17 2.60 -12.05
C LYS A 82 -0.51 1.54 -12.96
N PRO A 83 -1.07 0.33 -13.10
CA PRO A 83 -0.37 -0.76 -13.79
C PRO A 83 -0.18 -0.53 -15.30
N LYS A 84 -0.94 0.37 -15.92
CA LYS A 84 -0.81 0.71 -17.35
C LYS A 84 0.40 1.57 -17.68
N ILE A 85 0.87 2.39 -16.73
CA ILE A 85 1.95 3.37 -16.96
C ILE A 85 3.10 3.28 -15.97
N GLY A 86 2.94 2.47 -14.91
CA GLY A 86 3.99 2.24 -13.90
C GLY A 86 4.22 3.39 -12.93
N GLU A 87 3.25 4.28 -12.75
CA GLU A 87 3.34 5.42 -11.84
C GLU A 87 2.72 5.13 -10.48
N LEU A 88 3.32 5.67 -9.42
CA LEU A 88 2.74 5.63 -8.08
C LEU A 88 1.43 6.44 -8.03
N ILE A 89 0.50 5.94 -7.24
CA ILE A 89 -0.77 6.62 -6.93
C ILE A 89 -0.66 7.18 -5.52
N LYS A 90 -0.91 8.47 -5.38
CA LYS A 90 -1.06 9.14 -4.08
C LYS A 90 -2.53 9.13 -3.66
N LEU A 91 -2.79 9.22 -2.37
CA LEU A 91 -4.17 9.31 -1.87
C LEU A 91 -4.90 10.54 -2.45
N SER A 92 -4.18 11.65 -2.68
CA SER A 92 -4.68 12.86 -3.33
C SER A 92 -5.07 12.69 -4.81
N ASP A 93 -4.62 11.62 -5.47
CA ASP A 93 -5.04 11.31 -6.85
C ASP A 93 -6.43 10.64 -6.88
N ILE A 94 -6.86 10.10 -5.73
CA ILE A 94 -8.13 9.38 -5.58
C ILE A 94 -9.16 10.24 -4.87
N LEU A 95 -8.76 10.90 -3.78
CA LEU A 95 -9.65 11.69 -2.92
C LEU A 95 -9.28 13.18 -2.96
N ASN A 96 -10.30 14.03 -2.86
CA ASN A 96 -10.12 15.46 -2.62
C ASN A 96 -9.63 15.69 -1.17
N THR A 97 -8.33 15.52 -0.97
CA THR A 97 -7.68 15.61 0.34
C THR A 97 -7.67 17.04 0.91
N GLN A 98 -8.02 18.05 0.12
CA GLN A 98 -8.11 19.45 0.53
C GLN A 98 -9.53 19.84 1.00
N ASP A 99 -10.51 18.94 0.83
CA ASP A 99 -11.87 19.22 1.28
C ASP A 99 -11.94 19.15 2.82
N LYS A 100 -12.34 20.27 3.43
CA LYS A 100 -12.42 20.42 4.89
C LYS A 100 -13.37 19.44 5.56
N ASP A 101 -14.35 18.91 4.82
CA ASP A 101 -15.35 17.97 5.35
C ASP A 101 -14.87 16.51 5.33
N LEU A 102 -13.76 16.21 4.62
CA LEU A 102 -13.26 14.85 4.49
C LEU A 102 -12.80 14.27 5.85
N LEU A 103 -11.92 14.96 6.58
CA LEU A 103 -11.40 14.47 7.86
C LEU A 103 -12.50 14.30 8.93
N PRO A 104 -13.44 15.25 9.10
CA PRO A 104 -14.60 15.05 9.98
C PRO A 104 -15.40 13.81 9.62
N LEU A 105 -15.71 13.60 8.33
CA LEU A 105 -16.43 12.41 7.88
C LEU A 105 -15.67 11.13 8.18
N LEU A 106 -14.38 11.07 7.89
CA LEU A 106 -13.56 9.90 8.19
C LEU A 106 -13.57 9.57 9.68
N ASN A 107 -13.50 10.57 10.57
CA ASN A 107 -13.59 10.34 12.01
C ASN A 107 -14.98 9.83 12.46
N VAL A 108 -16.05 10.30 11.82
CA VAL A 108 -17.42 9.79 12.09
C VAL A 108 -17.56 8.34 11.65
N LEU A 109 -17.05 8.00 10.46
CA LEU A 109 -17.13 6.66 9.89
C LEU A 109 -16.13 5.67 10.51
N ASN A 110 -15.10 6.17 11.18
CA ASN A 110 -14.04 5.33 11.74
C ASN A 110 -14.56 4.42 12.85
N THR A 111 -14.50 3.12 12.61
CA THR A 111 -14.86 2.09 13.60
C THR A 111 -13.71 1.73 14.54
N ASN A 112 -12.46 2.02 14.15
CA ASN A 112 -11.29 1.83 14.99
C ASN A 112 -11.16 2.96 16.03
N LYS A 113 -11.67 2.72 17.24
CA LYS A 113 -11.69 3.72 18.32
C LYS A 113 -10.31 4.06 18.90
N LYS A 114 -9.26 3.34 18.53
CA LYS A 114 -7.87 3.63 18.90
C LYS A 114 -7.27 4.76 18.07
N VAL A 115 -7.87 5.06 16.91
CA VAL A 115 -7.36 6.03 15.93
C VAL A 115 -8.25 7.24 15.87
N SER A 116 -7.70 8.43 16.11
CA SER A 116 -8.29 9.70 15.72
C SER A 116 -7.51 10.24 14.53
N ILE A 117 -8.18 10.39 13.39
CA ILE A 117 -7.55 10.80 12.14
C ILE A 117 -7.42 12.33 12.15
N LYS A 118 -6.25 12.84 12.57
CA LYS A 118 -5.95 14.27 12.62
C LYS A 118 -5.41 14.80 11.29
N ALA A 119 -4.77 13.92 10.52
CA ALA A 119 -4.27 14.16 9.16
C ALA A 119 -4.38 12.87 8.37
N LEU A 120 -4.46 12.97 7.04
CA LEU A 120 -4.44 11.79 6.18
C LEU A 120 -3.06 11.15 6.24
N PRO A 121 -2.96 9.84 6.50
CA PRO A 121 -1.69 9.14 6.51
C PRO A 121 -1.13 8.97 5.10
N ASP A 122 0.20 8.83 4.99
CA ASP A 122 0.86 8.55 3.73
C ASP A 122 0.65 7.10 3.28
N GLU A 123 0.49 6.19 4.24
CA GLU A 123 0.32 4.77 4.00
C GLU A 123 -1.17 4.41 3.90
N TRP A 124 -1.54 3.78 2.79
CA TRP A 124 -2.91 3.36 2.51
C TRP A 124 -2.95 2.25 1.46
N TYR A 125 -4.05 1.53 1.39
CA TYR A 125 -4.33 0.59 0.31
C TYR A 125 -5.83 0.46 0.04
N ILE A 126 -6.16 -0.16 -1.10
CA ILE A 126 -7.54 -0.53 -1.43
C ILE A 126 -7.63 -2.04 -1.55
N GLU A 127 -8.65 -2.61 -0.90
CA GLU A 127 -9.03 -4.01 -1.03
C GLU A 127 -10.54 -4.10 -1.27
N GLY A 128 -10.93 -4.65 -2.43
CA GLY A 128 -12.34 -4.67 -2.84
C GLY A 128 -12.91 -3.26 -3.04
N ARG A 129 -13.91 -2.91 -2.23
CA ARG A 129 -14.58 -1.60 -2.23
C ARG A 129 -14.16 -0.71 -1.05
N ASN A 130 -13.16 -1.12 -0.31
CA ASN A 130 -12.75 -0.40 0.88
C ASN A 130 -11.40 0.27 0.70
N LEU A 131 -11.31 1.50 1.18
CA LEU A 131 -10.07 2.22 1.42
C LEU A 131 -9.62 1.92 2.85
N PHE A 132 -8.37 1.55 3.01
CA PHE A 132 -7.74 1.35 4.31
C PHE A 132 -6.65 2.40 4.52
N LEU A 133 -6.75 3.13 5.62
CA LEU A 133 -5.75 4.11 6.07
C LEU A 133 -4.95 3.51 7.21
N ILE A 134 -3.62 3.67 7.16
CA ILE A 134 -2.69 3.10 8.12
C ILE A 134 -2.16 4.22 8.99
N SER A 135 -2.42 4.15 10.29
CA SER A 135 -1.92 5.11 11.26
C SER A 135 -0.95 4.42 12.22
N ILE A 136 0.07 5.12 12.65
CA ILE A 136 0.97 4.62 13.70
C ILE A 136 0.52 5.18 15.04
N VAL A 137 0.12 4.30 15.95
CA VAL A 137 -0.27 4.64 17.32
C VAL A 137 0.59 3.83 18.28
N ASP A 138 1.31 4.49 19.16
CA ASP A 138 2.20 3.85 20.13
C ASP A 138 3.13 2.80 19.50
N THR A 139 3.76 3.16 18.37
CA THR A 139 4.67 2.30 17.58
C THR A 139 4.02 1.10 16.88
N ARG A 140 2.70 1.00 16.90
CA ARG A 140 1.94 -0.08 16.23
C ARG A 140 1.13 0.48 15.06
N GLU A 141 1.01 -0.34 14.03
CA GLU A 141 0.11 -0.04 12.92
C GLU A 141 -1.34 -0.28 13.38
N GLU A 142 -2.17 0.72 13.19
CA GLU A 142 -3.61 0.67 13.39
C GLU A 142 -4.30 0.97 12.06
N ILE A 143 -5.21 0.10 11.66
CA ILE A 143 -5.86 0.15 10.35
C ILE A 143 -7.30 0.65 10.52
N SER A 144 -7.66 1.66 9.73
CA SER A 144 -9.02 2.19 9.64
C SER A 144 -9.58 1.95 8.24
N GLY A 145 -10.67 1.18 8.14
CA GLY A 145 -11.33 0.84 6.87
C GLY A 145 -12.55 1.69 6.58
N PHE A 146 -12.72 2.09 5.32
CA PHE A 146 -13.83 2.95 4.85
C PHE A 146 -14.41 2.42 3.55
N ASP A 147 -15.71 2.19 3.49
CA ASP A 147 -16.41 1.90 2.24
C ASP A 147 -16.34 3.13 1.32
N LEU A 148 -15.82 2.94 0.10
CA LEU A 148 -15.68 3.99 -0.90
C LEU A 148 -17.04 4.60 -1.32
N GLY A 149 -18.14 3.86 -1.18
CA GLY A 149 -19.48 4.38 -1.39
C GLY A 149 -19.83 5.51 -0.44
N ASN A 150 -19.38 5.43 0.83
CA ASN A 150 -19.58 6.52 1.80
C ASN A 150 -18.69 7.74 1.52
N LEU A 151 -17.63 7.57 0.71
CA LEU A 151 -16.68 8.62 0.35
C LEU A 151 -16.93 9.17 -1.07
N HIS A 152 -18.01 8.77 -1.75
CA HIS A 152 -18.27 9.07 -3.16
C HIS A 152 -18.20 10.57 -3.51
N LYS A 153 -18.59 11.44 -2.59
CA LYS A 153 -18.53 12.92 -2.71
C LYS A 153 -17.10 13.45 -2.87
N PHE A 154 -16.13 12.74 -2.29
CA PHE A 154 -14.73 13.15 -2.26
C PHE A 154 -13.87 12.43 -3.31
N ILE A 155 -14.43 11.45 -4.04
CA ILE A 155 -13.67 10.69 -5.05
C ILE A 155 -13.44 11.57 -6.28
N LEU A 156 -12.16 11.83 -6.59
CA LEU A 156 -11.74 12.59 -7.77
C LEU A 156 -11.67 11.73 -9.02
N ASN A 157 -11.23 10.49 -8.90
CA ASN A 157 -11.00 9.61 -10.03
C ASN A 157 -11.61 8.23 -9.81
N LYS A 158 -12.82 8.04 -10.31
CA LYS A 158 -13.55 6.76 -10.21
C LYS A 158 -12.89 5.65 -11.02
N GLN A 159 -12.22 5.98 -12.14
CA GLN A 159 -11.59 4.98 -13.01
C GLN A 159 -10.44 4.23 -12.33
N ILE A 160 -9.77 4.84 -11.35
CA ILE A 160 -8.72 4.16 -10.57
C ILE A 160 -9.34 3.05 -9.69
N LEU A 161 -10.61 3.19 -9.33
CA LEU A 161 -11.30 2.29 -8.41
C LEU A 161 -12.02 1.13 -9.12
N GLU A 162 -12.20 1.23 -10.42
CA GLU A 162 -12.76 0.19 -11.30
C GLU A 162 -11.67 -0.80 -11.72
#